data_476dc44b19f0fa10d7e491600d99f0c9
#
_entry.id   476dc44b19f0fa10d7e491600d99f0c9
#
_cell.length_a   1.000
_cell.length_b   1.000
_cell.length_c   1.000
_cell.angle_alpha   90.00
_cell.angle_beta   90.00
_cell.angle_gamma   90.00
#
_symmetry.space_group_name_H-M   'P 1'
#
loop_
_entity.id
_entity.type
_entity.pdbx_description
1 polymer ?
#
loop_
_entity_poly.entity_id
_entity_poly.type
_entity_poly.pdbx_seq_one_letter_code
_entity_poly.pdbx_strand_id
1 'polypeptide(L)'
;MEPSLRKSARLPTESPIPLDSTLYPKITTHLPEIVHILKELNRDPENPEREVTLDPVPIIGTVKLHGTHADILIYSDDRIVFQSRNIVGLQVAKDNAGFATTMSQKTKVLLRLRDLLVARFMQLNPDTPIDPTHPVLVAGEWIGQSIQKGVAVSQLSKRFVIISVNINSQWQQDCDYGGIALPNHDIYNISRAGIFTCTLHPEDPQRTISELEPLAEQVARQCPFAATFGLDGEGEGIVWKPAVAPYNANPTLWFKTKGGRFKPTFARPPRQSPERAEQNREAAAEVAAIWASEQRLAQGLEYMREHGIQRTMKGLTPFLKWVQGDILVEEKGYIAEHEVDVPTLRIEVAKIAKPWYVERLER
;
A
#
# COMPACT_ATOMS: atom_id res chain seq x y z
N MET A 1 -47.12 28.54 -38.05
CA MET A 1 -47.12 27.56 -36.91
C MET A 1 -45.79 26.84 -36.95
N GLU A 2 -44.84 27.29 -36.14
CA GLU A 2 -43.55 26.64 -35.98
C GLU A 2 -43.68 25.52 -34.94
N PRO A 3 -42.99 24.36 -35.12
CA PRO A 3 -43.01 23.33 -34.11
C PRO A 3 -41.93 23.61 -33.05
N SER A 4 -42.39 23.65 -31.81
CA SER A 4 -41.65 23.77 -30.57
C SER A 4 -40.54 22.72 -30.45
N LEU A 5 -39.28 23.15 -30.31
CA LEU A 5 -38.15 22.35 -29.94
C LEU A 5 -38.29 21.83 -28.49
N ARG A 6 -38.47 20.52 -28.36
CA ARG A 6 -38.40 19.84 -27.04
C ARG A 6 -37.01 20.02 -26.42
N LYS A 7 -36.96 20.64 -25.25
CA LYS A 7 -35.79 20.69 -24.40
C LYS A 7 -35.42 19.27 -24.00
N SER A 8 -34.24 18.82 -24.44
CA SER A 8 -33.59 17.60 -23.94
C SER A 8 -33.41 17.71 -22.44
N ALA A 9 -34.02 16.80 -21.69
CA ALA A 9 -33.79 16.66 -20.26
C ALA A 9 -32.31 16.24 -20.05
N ARG A 10 -31.55 17.08 -19.39
CA ARG A 10 -30.24 16.71 -18.86
C ARG A 10 -30.44 15.58 -17.83
N LEU A 11 -29.86 14.43 -18.09
CA LEU A 11 -29.70 13.39 -17.09
C LEU A 11 -29.00 13.97 -15.85
N PRO A 12 -29.38 13.57 -14.62
CA PRO A 12 -28.72 14.02 -13.42
C PRO A 12 -27.23 13.60 -13.52
N THR A 13 -26.35 14.56 -13.36
CA THR A 13 -24.92 14.28 -13.15
C THR A 13 -24.81 13.58 -11.79
N GLU A 14 -24.63 12.27 -11.80
CA GLU A 14 -24.31 11.48 -10.62
C GLU A 14 -23.16 12.15 -9.88
N SER A 15 -23.34 12.36 -8.58
CA SER A 15 -22.29 12.84 -7.71
C SER A 15 -21.12 11.87 -7.80
N PRO A 16 -19.89 12.34 -8.03
CA PRO A 16 -18.74 11.45 -8.12
C PRO A 16 -18.59 10.73 -6.76
N ILE A 17 -18.50 9.39 -6.81
CA ILE A 17 -18.14 8.59 -5.63
C ILE A 17 -16.87 9.20 -5.04
N PRO A 18 -16.78 9.41 -3.71
CA PRO A 18 -15.57 9.92 -3.10
C PRO A 18 -14.39 8.99 -3.44
N LEU A 19 -13.49 9.46 -4.26
CA LEU A 19 -12.37 8.66 -4.78
C LEU A 19 -11.37 8.25 -3.68
N ASP A 20 -11.36 8.96 -2.55
CA ASP A 20 -10.54 8.64 -1.38
C ASP A 20 -10.85 7.26 -0.77
N SER A 21 -12.08 6.76 -0.92
CA SER A 21 -12.52 5.47 -0.37
C SER A 21 -12.07 4.27 -1.20
N THR A 22 -11.56 4.48 -2.41
CA THR A 22 -11.14 3.41 -3.33
C THR A 22 -9.63 3.18 -3.37
N LEU A 23 -8.85 4.07 -2.76
CA LEU A 23 -7.40 3.93 -2.69
C LEU A 23 -6.96 2.79 -1.77
N TYR A 24 -5.94 2.07 -2.21
CA TYR A 24 -5.31 1.04 -1.37
C TYR A 24 -4.77 1.68 -0.08
N PRO A 25 -5.03 1.10 1.09
CA PRO A 25 -4.67 1.71 2.36
C PRO A 25 -3.16 1.81 2.55
N LYS A 26 -2.73 2.81 3.31
CA LYS A 26 -1.36 2.85 3.84
C LYS A 26 -1.23 1.79 4.92
N ILE A 27 -0.23 0.92 4.78
CA ILE A 27 -0.02 -0.23 5.65
C ILE A 27 1.13 0.08 6.61
N THR A 28 0.90 -0.10 7.93
CA THR A 28 1.90 0.13 8.97
C THR A 28 2.96 -0.98 9.02
N THR A 29 4.13 -0.67 9.58
CA THR A 29 5.12 -1.66 10.03
C THR A 29 5.00 -1.95 11.53
N HIS A 30 4.15 -1.22 12.24
CA HIS A 30 4.08 -1.20 13.69
C HIS A 30 3.03 -2.18 14.21
N LEU A 31 3.47 -3.37 14.62
CA LEU A 31 2.58 -4.45 15.08
C LEU A 31 1.75 -4.07 16.32
N PRO A 32 2.30 -3.34 17.33
CA PRO A 32 1.50 -2.90 18.47
C PRO A 32 0.27 -2.05 18.10
N GLU A 33 0.34 -1.25 17.02
CA GLU A 33 -0.81 -0.52 16.49
C GLU A 33 -1.93 -1.49 16.04
N ILE A 34 -1.56 -2.58 15.37
CA ILE A 34 -2.51 -3.62 14.93
C ILE A 34 -3.19 -4.29 16.13
N VAL A 35 -2.39 -4.63 17.14
CA VAL A 35 -2.92 -5.21 18.39
C VAL A 35 -3.88 -4.26 19.10
N HIS A 36 -3.53 -2.97 19.17
CA HIS A 36 -4.40 -1.94 19.74
C HIS A 36 -5.74 -1.86 18.97
N ILE A 37 -5.69 -1.80 17.63
CA ILE A 37 -6.90 -1.76 16.80
C ILE A 37 -7.75 -3.02 17.01
N LEU A 38 -7.13 -4.21 17.07
CA LEU A 38 -7.85 -5.45 17.37
C LEU A 38 -8.55 -5.40 18.72
N LYS A 39 -7.88 -4.90 19.78
CA LYS A 39 -8.48 -4.74 21.10
C LYS A 39 -9.64 -3.75 21.09
N GLU A 40 -9.51 -2.62 20.41
CA GLU A 40 -10.59 -1.64 20.25
C GLU A 40 -11.81 -2.22 19.51
N LEU A 41 -11.60 -2.99 18.45
CA LEU A 41 -12.68 -3.64 17.70
C LEU A 41 -13.45 -4.69 18.52
N ASN A 42 -12.83 -5.24 19.55
CA ASN A 42 -13.45 -6.25 20.45
C ASN A 42 -13.81 -5.68 21.82
N ARG A 43 -13.71 -4.37 22.02
CA ARG A 43 -14.07 -3.71 23.26
C ARG A 43 -15.59 -3.78 23.47
N ASP A 44 -15.98 -4.16 24.67
CA ASP A 44 -17.39 -4.16 25.07
C ASP A 44 -17.90 -2.71 25.24
N PRO A 45 -18.86 -2.25 24.43
CA PRO A 45 -19.40 -0.90 24.56
C PRO A 45 -20.08 -0.62 25.91
N GLU A 46 -20.60 -1.66 26.57
CA GLU A 46 -21.29 -1.54 27.85
C GLU A 46 -20.31 -1.55 29.03
N ASN A 47 -19.08 -2.07 28.82
CA ASN A 47 -18.03 -2.13 29.84
C ASN A 47 -16.67 -1.72 29.26
N PRO A 48 -16.48 -0.45 28.87
CA PRO A 48 -15.27 0.01 28.16
C PRO A 48 -13.99 -0.09 28.99
N GLU A 49 -14.09 -0.17 30.31
CA GLU A 49 -12.95 -0.33 31.23
C GLU A 49 -12.49 -1.79 31.38
N ARG A 50 -13.25 -2.75 30.84
CA ARG A 50 -12.87 -4.16 30.90
C ARG A 50 -11.70 -4.42 29.96
N GLU A 51 -10.64 -5.01 30.50
CA GLU A 51 -9.50 -5.45 29.70
C GLU A 51 -9.93 -6.50 28.66
N VAL A 52 -9.56 -6.27 27.40
CA VAL A 52 -9.85 -7.17 26.29
C VAL A 52 -8.68 -8.13 26.12
N THR A 53 -8.95 -9.42 26.35
CA THR A 53 -8.02 -10.50 26.02
C THR A 53 -8.47 -11.14 24.70
N LEU A 54 -7.55 -11.33 23.78
CA LEU A 54 -7.84 -11.84 22.45
C LEU A 54 -7.15 -13.18 22.19
N ASP A 55 -7.88 -14.08 21.54
CA ASP A 55 -7.31 -15.31 21.01
C ASP A 55 -6.32 -15.01 19.88
N PRO A 56 -5.34 -15.89 19.64
CA PRO A 56 -4.44 -15.79 18.51
C PRO A 56 -5.21 -15.75 17.18
N VAL A 57 -4.81 -14.82 16.30
CA VAL A 57 -5.46 -14.57 15.01
C VAL A 57 -4.61 -15.15 13.88
N PRO A 58 -5.14 -16.11 13.08
CA PRO A 58 -4.44 -16.57 11.88
C PRO A 58 -4.25 -15.44 10.87
N ILE A 59 -3.04 -15.32 10.31
CA ILE A 59 -2.69 -14.32 9.30
C ILE A 59 -2.09 -14.99 8.07
N ILE A 60 -2.33 -14.37 6.92
CA ILE A 60 -1.77 -14.77 5.63
C ILE A 60 -0.85 -13.65 5.15
N GLY A 61 0.34 -14.04 4.66
CA GLY A 61 1.33 -13.15 4.09
C GLY A 61 1.50 -13.35 2.59
N THR A 62 1.62 -12.26 1.86
CA THR A 62 2.04 -12.24 0.45
C THR A 62 3.32 -11.43 0.29
N VAL A 63 4.13 -11.78 -0.70
CA VAL A 63 5.37 -11.05 -0.99
C VAL A 63 5.09 -9.57 -1.20
N LYS A 64 5.77 -8.71 -0.46
CA LYS A 64 5.78 -7.28 -0.73
C LYS A 64 6.72 -6.98 -1.88
N LEU A 65 6.15 -6.56 -3.00
CA LEU A 65 6.92 -6.14 -4.16
C LEU A 65 7.44 -4.71 -4.00
N HIS A 66 8.57 -4.45 -4.59
CA HIS A 66 9.18 -3.12 -4.67
C HIS A 66 9.06 -2.57 -6.09
N GLY A 67 7.94 -1.96 -6.36
CA GLY A 67 7.59 -1.30 -7.61
C GLY A 67 7.00 0.08 -7.37
N THR A 68 5.94 0.40 -8.05
CA THR A 68 5.09 1.56 -7.79
C THR A 68 3.64 1.11 -7.71
N HIS A 69 2.95 1.57 -6.68
CA HIS A 69 1.55 1.22 -6.47
C HIS A 69 0.68 1.72 -7.61
N ALA A 70 -0.22 0.88 -8.09
CA ALA A 70 -1.07 1.14 -9.23
C ALA A 70 -2.42 0.43 -9.07
N ASP A 71 -3.52 1.17 -9.23
CA ASP A 71 -4.88 0.63 -9.15
C ASP A 71 -5.60 0.77 -10.48
N ILE A 72 -6.47 -0.19 -10.75
CA ILE A 72 -7.39 -0.19 -11.90
C ILE A 72 -8.81 -0.30 -11.37
N LEU A 73 -9.60 0.75 -11.57
CA LEU A 73 -11.03 0.76 -11.25
C LEU A 73 -11.81 0.49 -12.52
N ILE A 74 -12.62 -0.58 -12.51
CA ILE A 74 -13.39 -1.01 -13.67
C ILE A 74 -14.86 -0.97 -13.29
N TYR A 75 -15.60 -0.03 -13.88
CA TYR A 75 -17.01 0.22 -13.62
C TYR A 75 -17.91 -0.73 -14.41
N SER A 76 -19.17 -0.81 -14.01
CA SER A 76 -20.20 -1.61 -14.68
C SER A 76 -20.52 -1.11 -16.08
N ASP A 77 -20.34 0.19 -16.36
CA ASP A 77 -20.51 0.85 -17.66
C ASP A 77 -19.27 0.75 -18.58
N ASP A 78 -18.32 -0.14 -18.28
CA ASP A 78 -17.06 -0.37 -18.99
C ASP A 78 -16.04 0.80 -18.89
N ARG A 79 -16.32 1.82 -18.13
CA ARG A 79 -15.38 2.89 -17.83
C ARG A 79 -14.24 2.35 -16.98
N ILE A 80 -13.00 2.71 -17.32
CA ILE A 80 -11.79 2.32 -16.60
C ILE A 80 -11.08 3.57 -16.11
N VAL A 81 -10.71 3.58 -14.83
CA VAL A 81 -9.93 4.64 -14.19
C VAL A 81 -8.67 4.05 -13.61
N PHE A 82 -7.53 4.68 -13.88
CA PHE A 82 -6.25 4.30 -13.30
C PHE A 82 -5.93 5.21 -12.12
N GLN A 83 -5.29 4.66 -11.11
CA GLN A 83 -4.81 5.41 -9.94
C GLN A 83 -3.37 5.04 -9.64
N SER A 84 -2.67 5.93 -8.99
CA SER A 84 -1.41 5.66 -8.32
C SER A 84 -1.58 5.86 -6.81
N ARG A 85 -0.51 5.67 -6.05
CA ARG A 85 -0.50 5.97 -4.61
C ARG A 85 -0.94 7.40 -4.27
N ASN A 86 -0.70 8.36 -5.17
CA ASN A 86 -0.84 9.79 -4.91
C ASN A 86 -1.92 10.46 -5.75
N ILE A 87 -2.34 9.85 -6.84
CA ILE A 87 -3.27 10.44 -7.80
C ILE A 87 -4.41 9.49 -8.11
N VAL A 88 -5.59 10.01 -7.90
CA VAL A 88 -6.84 9.45 -8.36
C VAL A 88 -7.12 9.96 -9.78
N GLY A 89 -7.46 9.07 -10.70
CA GLY A 89 -7.67 9.45 -12.09
C GLY A 89 -6.36 9.77 -12.83
N LEU A 90 -5.38 8.90 -12.70
CA LEU A 90 -4.07 9.02 -13.38
C LEU A 90 -4.27 9.07 -14.90
N GLN A 91 -3.73 10.11 -15.52
CA GLN A 91 -3.83 10.32 -16.96
C GLN A 91 -2.54 9.90 -17.68
N VAL A 92 -2.67 9.45 -18.93
CA VAL A 92 -1.53 9.09 -19.79
C VAL A 92 -0.51 10.23 -19.90
N ALA A 93 -0.96 11.48 -19.94
CA ALA A 93 -0.10 12.66 -20.03
C ALA A 93 0.72 12.93 -18.74
N LYS A 94 0.30 12.36 -17.60
CA LYS A 94 0.98 12.47 -16.29
C LYS A 94 1.18 11.09 -15.69
N ASP A 95 1.69 10.18 -16.48
CA ASP A 95 1.79 8.78 -16.15
C ASP A 95 2.94 8.49 -15.19
N ASN A 96 2.79 7.46 -14.39
CA ASN A 96 3.84 6.93 -13.52
C ASN A 96 4.47 5.69 -14.17
N ALA A 97 5.72 5.80 -14.57
CA ALA A 97 6.52 4.72 -15.14
C ALA A 97 5.87 3.98 -16.34
N GLY A 98 4.92 4.60 -17.04
CA GLY A 98 4.22 4.05 -18.19
C GLY A 98 3.06 3.11 -17.85
N PHE A 99 2.57 3.10 -16.61
CA PHE A 99 1.46 2.25 -16.17
C PHE A 99 0.17 2.56 -16.91
N ALA A 100 -0.33 3.81 -16.80
CA ALA A 100 -1.59 4.22 -17.44
C ALA A 100 -1.48 4.12 -18.97
N THR A 101 -0.34 4.49 -19.56
CA THR A 101 -0.08 4.36 -21.00
C THR A 101 -0.19 2.90 -21.45
N THR A 102 0.41 1.97 -20.70
CA THR A 102 0.40 0.54 -21.06
C THR A 102 -0.99 -0.08 -20.86
N MET A 103 -1.65 0.23 -19.74
CA MET A 103 -2.93 -0.40 -19.41
C MET A 103 -4.10 0.17 -20.21
N SER A 104 -4.07 1.44 -20.61
CA SER A 104 -5.10 2.02 -21.49
C SER A 104 -5.19 1.33 -22.85
N GLN A 105 -4.11 0.75 -23.34
CA GLN A 105 -4.10 -0.04 -24.57
C GLN A 105 -4.71 -1.43 -24.42
N LYS A 106 -4.99 -1.87 -23.19
CA LYS A 106 -5.48 -3.22 -22.86
C LYS A 106 -6.95 -3.23 -22.39
N THR A 107 -7.78 -2.27 -22.81
CA THR A 107 -9.16 -2.11 -22.36
C THR A 107 -9.95 -3.42 -22.37
N LYS A 108 -9.98 -4.15 -23.49
CA LYS A 108 -10.70 -5.44 -23.60
C LYS A 108 -10.19 -6.50 -22.63
N VAL A 109 -8.89 -6.48 -22.34
CA VAL A 109 -8.26 -7.41 -21.40
C VAL A 109 -8.66 -7.08 -19.96
N LEU A 110 -8.75 -5.79 -19.63
CA LEU A 110 -9.16 -5.31 -18.31
C LEU A 110 -10.66 -5.58 -18.05
N LEU A 111 -11.51 -5.42 -19.06
CA LEU A 111 -12.92 -5.81 -18.96
C LEU A 111 -13.06 -7.32 -18.71
N ARG A 112 -12.30 -8.15 -19.44
CA ARG A 112 -12.25 -9.60 -19.17
C ARG A 112 -11.74 -9.90 -17.75
N LEU A 113 -10.76 -9.15 -17.25
CA LEU A 113 -10.27 -9.30 -15.88
C LEU A 113 -11.40 -9.04 -14.87
N ARG A 114 -12.15 -7.94 -15.04
CA ARG A 114 -13.34 -7.64 -14.23
C ARG A 114 -14.32 -8.83 -14.24
N ASP A 115 -14.66 -9.34 -15.41
CA ASP A 115 -15.64 -10.41 -15.55
C ASP A 115 -15.18 -11.70 -14.81
N LEU A 116 -13.90 -12.03 -14.86
CA LEU A 116 -13.32 -13.14 -14.09
C LEU A 116 -13.42 -12.91 -12.58
N LEU A 117 -13.12 -11.70 -12.12
CA LEU A 117 -13.19 -11.33 -10.70
C LEU A 117 -14.63 -11.35 -10.19
N VAL A 118 -15.56 -10.80 -10.95
CA VAL A 118 -17.00 -10.83 -10.65
C VAL A 118 -17.54 -12.27 -10.62
N ALA A 119 -17.20 -13.08 -11.60
CA ALA A 119 -17.59 -14.48 -11.60
C ALA A 119 -17.08 -15.24 -10.37
N ARG A 120 -15.83 -14.96 -9.97
CA ARG A 120 -15.27 -15.56 -8.74
C ARG A 120 -15.97 -15.06 -7.49
N PHE A 121 -16.28 -13.75 -7.41
CA PHE A 121 -17.03 -13.18 -6.29
C PHE A 121 -18.40 -13.85 -6.14
N MET A 122 -19.15 -14.00 -7.23
CA MET A 122 -20.47 -14.65 -7.22
C MET A 122 -20.40 -16.13 -6.80
N GLN A 123 -19.32 -16.83 -7.16
CA GLN A 123 -19.10 -18.20 -6.70
C GLN A 123 -18.88 -18.30 -5.18
N LEU A 124 -18.15 -17.32 -4.62
CA LEU A 124 -17.84 -17.27 -3.19
C LEU A 124 -18.99 -16.72 -2.35
N ASN A 125 -19.82 -15.86 -2.94
CA ASN A 125 -20.90 -15.14 -2.28
C ASN A 125 -22.21 -15.27 -3.07
N PRO A 126 -22.81 -16.48 -3.17
CA PRO A 126 -23.94 -16.73 -4.05
C PRO A 126 -25.18 -15.87 -3.74
N ASP A 127 -25.34 -15.46 -2.49
CA ASP A 127 -26.47 -14.67 -2.01
C ASP A 127 -26.22 -13.15 -2.03
N THR A 128 -25.03 -12.72 -2.46
CA THR A 128 -24.64 -11.29 -2.47
C THR A 128 -24.57 -10.78 -3.90
N PRO A 129 -25.49 -9.92 -4.34
CA PRO A 129 -25.44 -9.34 -5.68
C PRO A 129 -24.27 -8.38 -5.84
N ILE A 130 -23.82 -8.19 -7.07
CA ILE A 130 -22.86 -7.13 -7.41
C ILE A 130 -23.58 -5.78 -7.35
N ASP A 131 -22.99 -4.83 -6.63
CA ASP A 131 -23.44 -3.44 -6.63
C ASP A 131 -22.85 -2.71 -7.86
N PRO A 132 -23.68 -2.34 -8.85
CA PRO A 132 -23.20 -1.70 -10.06
C PRO A 132 -22.74 -0.25 -9.84
N THR A 133 -23.01 0.34 -8.68
CA THR A 133 -22.59 1.71 -8.33
C THR A 133 -21.12 1.78 -7.91
N HIS A 134 -20.55 0.64 -7.52
CA HIS A 134 -19.14 0.54 -7.12
C HIS A 134 -18.29 -0.13 -8.21
N PRO A 135 -17.10 0.37 -8.51
CA PRO A 135 -16.19 -0.30 -9.42
C PRO A 135 -15.62 -1.58 -8.80
N VAL A 136 -15.25 -2.52 -9.65
CA VAL A 136 -14.27 -3.55 -9.25
C VAL A 136 -12.91 -2.86 -9.22
N LEU A 137 -12.32 -2.73 -8.02
CA LEU A 137 -11.00 -2.19 -7.83
C LEU A 137 -9.98 -3.33 -7.81
N VAL A 138 -9.03 -3.27 -8.72
CA VAL A 138 -7.88 -4.18 -8.78
C VAL A 138 -6.66 -3.41 -8.30
N ALA A 139 -6.30 -3.60 -7.04
CA ALA A 139 -5.09 -3.00 -6.49
C ALA A 139 -3.87 -3.83 -6.88
N GLY A 140 -2.81 -3.16 -7.29
CA GLY A 140 -1.61 -3.82 -7.79
C GLY A 140 -0.32 -3.05 -7.59
N GLU A 141 0.74 -3.74 -7.97
CA GLU A 141 2.08 -3.18 -8.05
C GLU A 141 2.55 -3.22 -9.49
N TRP A 142 2.93 -2.05 -10.03
CA TRP A 142 3.57 -1.93 -11.33
C TRP A 142 5.06 -2.11 -11.14
N ILE A 143 5.62 -3.19 -11.70
CA ILE A 143 7.01 -3.60 -11.50
C ILE A 143 7.75 -3.74 -12.83
N GLY A 144 9.06 -3.79 -12.77
CA GLY A 144 9.93 -4.08 -13.90
C GLY A 144 11.02 -3.04 -14.11
N GLN A 145 11.66 -3.11 -15.28
CA GLN A 145 12.78 -2.26 -15.64
C GLN A 145 12.44 -0.77 -15.56
N SER A 146 13.39 0.02 -15.03
CA SER A 146 13.31 1.48 -14.90
C SER A 146 12.22 1.98 -13.94
N ILE A 147 11.66 1.12 -13.09
CA ILE A 147 10.69 1.52 -12.05
C ILE A 147 11.42 1.71 -10.74
N GLN A 148 12.03 0.66 -10.20
CA GLN A 148 12.89 0.69 -9.01
C GLN A 148 14.23 0.05 -9.33
N LYS A 149 15.22 0.19 -8.44
CA LYS A 149 16.55 -0.37 -8.63
C LYS A 149 16.96 -1.29 -7.47
N GLY A 150 17.87 -2.20 -7.76
CA GLY A 150 18.52 -3.03 -6.74
C GLY A 150 17.63 -4.12 -6.14
N VAL A 151 16.54 -4.48 -6.79
CA VAL A 151 15.65 -5.59 -6.41
C VAL A 151 15.47 -6.53 -7.59
N ALA A 152 15.19 -7.80 -7.31
CA ALA A 152 15.09 -8.82 -8.36
C ALA A 152 14.03 -8.48 -9.42
N VAL A 153 12.87 -7.96 -8.99
CA VAL A 153 11.77 -7.61 -9.92
C VAL A 153 12.12 -6.49 -10.88
N SER A 154 13.15 -5.69 -10.62
CA SER A 154 13.62 -4.65 -11.55
C SER A 154 14.31 -5.20 -12.81
N GLN A 155 14.63 -6.49 -12.84
CA GLN A 155 15.19 -7.18 -14.01
C GLN A 155 14.11 -7.66 -14.99
N LEU A 156 12.84 -7.71 -14.54
CA LEU A 156 11.71 -8.13 -15.36
C LEU A 156 11.30 -7.06 -16.36
N SER A 157 10.69 -7.45 -17.48
CA SER A 157 9.89 -6.52 -18.28
C SER A 157 8.74 -5.95 -17.46
N LYS A 158 8.27 -4.75 -17.82
CA LYS A 158 7.18 -4.10 -17.07
C LYS A 158 5.92 -4.95 -17.06
N ARG A 159 5.32 -5.11 -15.87
CA ARG A 159 4.11 -5.90 -15.65
C ARG A 159 3.30 -5.42 -14.47
N PHE A 160 2.02 -5.68 -14.52
CA PHE A 160 1.08 -5.41 -13.43
C PHE A 160 0.90 -6.67 -12.59
N VAL A 161 1.04 -6.54 -11.27
CA VAL A 161 0.83 -7.65 -10.33
C VAL A 161 -0.31 -7.31 -9.39
N ILE A 162 -1.39 -8.06 -9.50
CA ILE A 162 -2.55 -7.95 -8.62
C ILE A 162 -2.13 -8.33 -7.21
N ILE A 163 -2.34 -7.45 -6.25
CA ILE A 163 -2.04 -7.67 -4.82
C ILE A 163 -3.28 -7.78 -3.96
N SER A 164 -4.40 -7.17 -4.38
CA SER A 164 -5.68 -7.23 -3.69
C SER A 164 -6.82 -6.85 -4.63
N VAL A 165 -8.02 -7.27 -4.28
CA VAL A 165 -9.24 -6.97 -5.03
C VAL A 165 -10.28 -6.39 -4.07
N ASN A 166 -10.99 -5.34 -4.50
CA ASN A 166 -12.13 -4.80 -3.77
C ASN A 166 -13.37 -4.86 -4.65
N ILE A 167 -14.42 -5.46 -4.14
CA ILE A 167 -15.73 -5.61 -4.81
C ILE A 167 -16.80 -5.21 -3.81
N ASN A 168 -17.81 -4.48 -4.24
CA ASN A 168 -18.87 -3.93 -3.38
C ASN A 168 -18.31 -3.09 -2.22
N SER A 169 -17.25 -2.32 -2.46
CA SER A 169 -16.50 -1.55 -1.43
C SER A 169 -15.89 -2.39 -0.31
N GLN A 170 -15.78 -3.71 -0.49
CA GLN A 170 -15.17 -4.61 0.49
C GLN A 170 -13.91 -5.27 -0.10
N TRP A 171 -12.84 -5.25 0.68
CA TRP A 171 -11.62 -5.97 0.34
C TRP A 171 -11.86 -7.47 0.45
N GLN A 172 -11.43 -8.19 -0.58
CA GLN A 172 -11.57 -9.62 -0.68
C GLN A 172 -10.33 -10.34 -0.10
N GLN A 173 -10.49 -11.58 0.28
CA GLN A 173 -9.36 -12.42 0.73
C GLN A 173 -8.45 -12.73 -0.48
N ASP A 174 -7.18 -12.34 -0.44
CA ASP A 174 -6.27 -12.41 -1.58
C ASP A 174 -6.11 -13.84 -2.13
N CYS A 175 -6.06 -14.87 -1.25
CA CYS A 175 -5.91 -16.25 -1.65
C CYS A 175 -7.10 -16.77 -2.49
N ASP A 176 -8.30 -16.25 -2.26
CA ASP A 176 -9.50 -16.67 -2.97
C ASP A 176 -9.50 -16.26 -4.44
N TYR A 177 -8.73 -15.22 -4.77
CA TYR A 177 -8.56 -14.66 -6.11
C TYR A 177 -7.19 -14.97 -6.71
N GLY A 178 -6.34 -15.72 -6.00
CA GLY A 178 -4.95 -15.98 -6.37
C GLY A 178 -4.75 -16.66 -7.72
N GLY A 179 -5.74 -17.44 -8.19
CA GLY A 179 -5.72 -18.08 -9.51
C GLY A 179 -6.04 -17.15 -10.67
N ILE A 180 -6.46 -15.90 -10.42
CA ILE A 180 -6.86 -14.96 -11.48
C ILE A 180 -5.65 -14.16 -11.93
N ALA A 181 -5.21 -14.42 -13.16
CA ALA A 181 -4.12 -13.74 -13.84
C ALA A 181 -4.32 -13.82 -15.36
N LEU A 182 -3.69 -12.91 -16.11
CA LEU A 182 -3.68 -12.88 -17.57
C LEU A 182 -2.23 -12.74 -18.06
N PRO A 183 -1.38 -13.81 -17.91
CA PRO A 183 0.06 -13.74 -18.16
C PRO A 183 0.43 -13.31 -19.58
N ASN A 184 -0.37 -13.69 -20.59
CA ASN A 184 -0.16 -13.29 -21.99
C ASN A 184 -0.33 -11.76 -22.21
N HIS A 185 -0.79 -11.06 -21.18
CA HIS A 185 -0.99 -9.61 -21.19
C HIS A 185 -0.17 -8.90 -20.11
N ASP A 186 0.83 -9.58 -19.53
CA ASP A 186 1.68 -9.07 -18.44
C ASP A 186 0.89 -8.67 -17.17
N ILE A 187 -0.22 -9.37 -16.91
CA ILE A 187 -1.02 -9.22 -15.71
C ILE A 187 -0.89 -10.51 -14.89
N TYR A 188 -0.24 -10.41 -13.74
CA TYR A 188 0.03 -11.52 -12.84
C TYR A 188 -0.69 -11.32 -11.51
N ASN A 189 -0.71 -12.36 -10.68
CA ASN A 189 -1.20 -12.29 -9.31
C ASN A 189 -0.05 -12.57 -8.34
N ILE A 190 -0.04 -11.88 -7.21
CA ILE A 190 1.00 -12.01 -6.19
C ILE A 190 1.06 -13.44 -5.61
N SER A 191 -0.05 -14.15 -5.61
CA SER A 191 -0.14 -15.57 -5.18
C SER A 191 0.73 -16.51 -6.00
N ARG A 192 1.21 -16.09 -7.18
CA ARG A 192 2.23 -16.82 -7.95
C ARG A 192 3.50 -17.08 -7.14
N ALA A 193 3.82 -16.18 -6.21
CA ALA A 193 4.98 -16.32 -5.32
C ALA A 193 4.75 -17.31 -4.16
N GLY A 194 3.57 -17.91 -4.07
CA GLY A 194 3.11 -18.62 -2.89
C GLY A 194 2.55 -17.68 -1.82
N ILE A 195 2.10 -18.27 -0.73
CA ILE A 195 1.60 -17.56 0.44
C ILE A 195 2.36 -18.01 1.68
N PHE A 196 2.49 -17.12 2.64
CA PHE A 196 2.99 -17.41 3.98
C PHE A 196 1.82 -17.50 4.93
N THR A 197 1.90 -18.39 5.92
CA THR A 197 0.91 -18.50 6.99
C THR A 197 1.61 -18.33 8.33
N CYS A 198 1.01 -17.58 9.23
CA CYS A 198 1.50 -17.38 10.57
C CYS A 198 0.36 -17.08 11.53
N THR A 199 0.65 -16.87 12.78
CA THR A 199 -0.32 -16.50 13.81
C THR A 199 0.08 -15.19 14.46
N LEU A 200 -0.85 -14.24 14.50
CA LEU A 200 -0.71 -13.02 15.30
C LEU A 200 -1.12 -13.37 16.74
N HIS A 201 -0.23 -13.15 17.69
CA HIS A 201 -0.45 -13.32 19.12
C HIS A 201 -0.69 -11.94 19.77
N PRO A 202 -1.93 -11.52 19.98
CA PRO A 202 -2.21 -10.16 20.49
C PRO A 202 -1.67 -9.92 21.90
N GLU A 203 -1.65 -11.00 22.71
CA GLU A 203 -1.15 -10.93 24.11
C GLU A 203 0.38 -11.10 24.22
N ASP A 204 1.03 -11.51 23.12
CA ASP A 204 2.48 -11.61 23.01
C ASP A 204 2.96 -11.13 21.62
N PRO A 205 2.94 -9.81 21.37
CA PRO A 205 3.37 -9.27 20.08
C PRO A 205 4.84 -9.56 19.76
N GLN A 206 5.69 -9.71 20.78
CA GLN A 206 7.10 -10.01 20.58
C GLN A 206 7.30 -11.41 20.00
N ARG A 207 6.50 -12.38 20.42
CA ARG A 207 6.48 -13.70 19.82
C ARG A 207 6.11 -13.62 18.33
N THR A 208 5.07 -12.88 17.99
CA THR A 208 4.68 -12.66 16.59
C THR A 208 5.84 -12.08 15.78
N ILE A 209 6.50 -11.03 16.28
CA ILE A 209 7.64 -10.41 15.59
C ILE A 209 8.75 -11.45 15.36
N SER A 210 9.09 -12.25 16.38
CA SER A 210 10.12 -13.28 16.28
C SER A 210 9.81 -14.36 15.25
N GLU A 211 8.54 -14.67 15.02
CA GLU A 211 8.09 -15.64 14.00
C GLU A 211 8.07 -15.01 12.59
N LEU A 212 7.77 -13.72 12.45
CA LEU A 212 7.66 -13.05 11.15
C LEU A 212 9.00 -12.56 10.59
N GLU A 213 9.94 -12.17 11.44
CA GLU A 213 11.25 -11.64 11.02
C GLU A 213 12.04 -12.60 10.11
N PRO A 214 12.20 -13.90 10.44
CA PRO A 214 12.91 -14.85 9.58
C PRO A 214 12.30 -14.98 8.19
N LEU A 215 10.96 -14.90 8.09
CA LEU A 215 10.24 -14.97 6.81
C LEU A 215 10.50 -13.73 5.96
N ALA A 216 10.49 -12.54 6.58
CA ALA A 216 10.82 -11.31 5.89
C ALA A 216 12.28 -11.29 5.41
N GLU A 217 13.21 -11.79 6.22
CA GLU A 217 14.63 -11.93 5.86
C GLU A 217 14.83 -12.94 4.72
N GLN A 218 14.06 -14.02 4.68
CA GLN A 218 14.07 -14.96 3.55
C GLN A 218 13.69 -14.28 2.26
N VAL A 219 12.58 -13.53 2.26
CA VAL A 219 12.12 -12.76 1.07
C VAL A 219 13.13 -11.70 0.68
N ALA A 220 13.77 -11.02 1.66
CA ALA A 220 14.78 -10.01 1.38
C ALA A 220 16.03 -10.57 0.71
N ARG A 221 16.43 -11.79 1.07
CA ARG A 221 17.58 -12.47 0.43
C ARG A 221 17.26 -12.95 -0.97
N GLN A 222 16.06 -13.48 -1.18
CA GLN A 222 15.62 -14.01 -2.46
C GLN A 222 14.13 -13.75 -2.65
N CYS A 223 13.78 -12.91 -3.62
CA CYS A 223 12.41 -12.57 -3.94
C CYS A 223 11.65 -13.76 -4.53
N PRO A 224 10.67 -14.37 -3.82
CA PRO A 224 9.96 -15.54 -4.34
C PRO A 224 9.20 -15.23 -5.63
N PHE A 225 8.69 -14.03 -5.81
CA PHE A 225 7.99 -13.63 -7.04
C PHE A 225 8.94 -13.62 -8.25
N ALA A 226 10.11 -13.01 -8.12
CA ALA A 226 11.11 -12.99 -9.20
C ALA A 226 11.64 -14.40 -9.52
N ALA A 227 11.80 -15.23 -8.48
CA ALA A 227 12.23 -16.63 -8.64
C ALA A 227 11.29 -17.43 -9.53
N THR A 228 9.98 -17.13 -9.57
CA THR A 228 9.04 -17.78 -10.49
C THR A 228 9.30 -17.47 -11.97
N PHE A 229 10.16 -16.51 -12.26
CA PHE A 229 10.63 -16.15 -13.60
C PHE A 229 12.10 -16.54 -13.83
N GLY A 230 12.68 -17.35 -12.93
CA GLY A 230 14.09 -17.77 -13.02
C GLY A 230 15.09 -16.66 -12.67
N LEU A 231 14.68 -15.63 -11.93
CA LEU A 231 15.55 -14.52 -11.54
C LEU A 231 15.87 -14.59 -10.04
N ASP A 232 17.14 -14.42 -9.73
CA ASP A 232 17.65 -14.29 -8.38
C ASP A 232 17.84 -12.83 -7.99
N GLY A 233 17.71 -12.54 -6.70
CA GLY A 233 18.01 -11.25 -6.12
C GLY A 233 17.02 -10.85 -5.02
N GLU A 234 17.26 -9.69 -4.45
CA GLU A 234 16.56 -9.20 -3.27
C GLU A 234 15.07 -8.92 -3.52
N GLY A 235 14.25 -9.23 -2.48
CA GLY A 235 12.89 -8.76 -2.32
C GLY A 235 12.80 -7.74 -1.18
N GLU A 236 11.59 -7.20 -0.91
CA GLU A 236 11.42 -6.17 0.13
C GLU A 236 10.94 -6.76 1.46
N GLY A 237 9.99 -7.68 1.44
CA GLY A 237 9.36 -8.25 2.63
C GLY A 237 8.01 -8.89 2.35
N ILE A 238 7.12 -8.84 3.34
CA ILE A 238 5.81 -9.49 3.31
C ILE A 238 4.73 -8.51 3.78
N VAL A 239 3.56 -8.54 3.14
CA VAL A 239 2.33 -7.90 3.62
C VAL A 239 1.47 -8.96 4.27
N TRP A 240 1.02 -8.68 5.49
CA TRP A 240 0.23 -9.59 6.32
C TRP A 240 -1.19 -9.08 6.47
N LYS A 241 -2.16 -10.00 6.38
CA LYS A 241 -3.59 -9.74 6.53
C LYS A 241 -4.23 -10.82 7.40
N PRO A 242 -5.21 -10.51 8.25
CA PRO A 242 -5.99 -11.52 8.94
C PRO A 242 -6.64 -12.50 7.95
N ALA A 243 -6.64 -13.79 8.29
CA ALA A 243 -7.17 -14.84 7.44
C ALA A 243 -8.63 -15.19 7.74
N VAL A 244 -9.20 -14.64 8.81
CA VAL A 244 -10.51 -15.06 9.34
C VAL A 244 -11.47 -13.88 9.50
N ALA A 245 -12.76 -14.14 9.29
CA ALA A 245 -13.81 -13.18 9.60
C ALA A 245 -13.88 -12.91 11.12
N PRO A 246 -14.24 -11.70 11.54
CA PRO A 246 -14.66 -10.56 10.72
C PRO A 246 -13.48 -9.68 10.27
N TYR A 247 -12.24 -10.07 10.56
CA TYR A 247 -11.04 -9.24 10.42
C TYR A 247 -10.47 -9.21 9.00
N ASN A 248 -10.73 -10.26 8.20
CA ASN A 248 -10.10 -10.47 6.89
C ASN A 248 -10.37 -9.38 5.85
N ALA A 249 -11.52 -8.70 5.92
CA ALA A 249 -11.88 -7.61 5.04
C ALA A 249 -11.49 -6.22 5.59
N ASN A 250 -10.93 -6.14 6.81
CA ASN A 250 -10.61 -4.88 7.46
C ASN A 250 -9.17 -4.42 7.15
N PRO A 251 -8.99 -3.40 6.29
CA PRO A 251 -7.66 -2.97 5.88
C PRO A 251 -6.88 -2.24 6.99
N THR A 252 -7.53 -1.80 8.08
CA THR A 252 -6.82 -1.19 9.22
C THR A 252 -6.00 -2.21 10.00
N LEU A 253 -6.24 -3.50 9.79
CA LEU A 253 -5.50 -4.60 10.41
C LEU A 253 -4.39 -5.15 9.51
N TRP A 254 -4.15 -4.53 8.35
CA TRP A 254 -3.06 -4.94 7.48
C TRP A 254 -1.75 -4.32 7.94
N PHE A 255 -0.70 -5.11 7.93
CA PHE A 255 0.63 -4.65 8.27
C PHE A 255 1.70 -5.28 7.39
N LYS A 256 2.91 -4.76 7.45
CA LYS A 256 4.03 -5.24 6.63
C LYS A 256 5.25 -5.52 7.50
N THR A 257 5.99 -6.55 7.14
CA THR A 257 7.35 -6.81 7.65
C THR A 257 8.34 -6.64 6.49
N LYS A 258 9.49 -6.05 6.78
CA LYS A 258 10.54 -5.81 5.81
C LYS A 258 11.82 -6.48 6.28
N GLY A 259 12.60 -7.03 5.34
CA GLY A 259 13.87 -7.69 5.65
C GLY A 259 15.06 -6.97 5.01
N GLY A 260 16.26 -7.44 5.33
CA GLY A 260 17.51 -6.94 4.78
C GLY A 260 17.67 -5.42 4.90
N ARG A 261 18.11 -4.78 3.83
CA ARG A 261 18.27 -3.30 3.77
C ARG A 261 16.98 -2.50 3.86
N PHE A 262 15.81 -3.18 3.74
CA PHE A 262 14.50 -2.55 3.84
C PHE A 262 13.96 -2.56 5.27
N LYS A 263 14.60 -3.31 6.17
CA LYS A 263 14.20 -3.44 7.57
C LYS A 263 14.37 -2.10 8.27
N PRO A 264 13.31 -1.56 8.91
CA PRO A 264 13.50 -0.42 9.80
C PRO A 264 14.40 -0.86 10.95
N THR A 265 15.48 -0.12 11.19
CA THR A 265 16.30 -0.34 12.37
C THR A 265 15.57 0.32 13.53
N PHE A 266 14.97 -0.47 14.41
CA PHE A 266 14.31 0.09 15.58
C PHE A 266 15.37 0.58 16.57
N ALA A 267 15.40 1.90 16.81
CA ALA A 267 16.06 2.43 17.98
C ALA A 267 15.33 1.93 19.24
N ARG A 268 16.08 1.57 20.27
CA ARG A 268 15.46 1.20 21.55
C ARG A 268 14.68 2.40 22.08
N PRO A 269 13.46 2.20 22.61
CA PRO A 269 12.72 3.30 23.20
C PRO A 269 13.53 3.93 24.34
N PRO A 270 13.58 5.27 24.45
CA PRO A 270 14.29 5.94 25.54
C PRO A 270 13.66 5.55 26.87
N ARG A 271 14.50 5.27 27.87
CA ARG A 271 14.03 5.01 29.24
C ARG A 271 13.43 6.29 29.83
N GLN A 272 12.30 6.16 30.52
CA GLN A 272 11.62 7.29 31.18
C GLN A 272 12.52 7.90 32.29
N SER A 273 12.89 9.17 32.11
CA SER A 273 13.62 9.99 33.10
C SER A 273 13.32 11.49 32.87
N PRO A 274 13.69 12.41 33.81
CA PRO A 274 13.42 13.85 33.68
C PRO A 274 14.12 14.57 32.53
N GLU A 275 15.08 13.96 31.87
CA GLU A 275 15.75 14.40 30.63
C GLU A 275 14.92 14.12 29.37
N ARG A 276 13.64 13.86 29.56
CA ARG A 276 12.66 13.37 28.58
C ARG A 276 12.64 14.15 27.25
N ALA A 277 12.77 15.47 27.32
CA ALA A 277 12.72 16.31 26.10
C ALA A 277 13.97 16.14 25.21
N GLU A 278 15.14 15.92 25.81
CA GLU A 278 16.38 15.70 25.04
C GLU A 278 16.41 14.29 24.45
N GLN A 279 15.96 13.31 25.23
CA GLN A 279 15.82 11.92 24.78
C GLN A 279 14.79 11.79 23.64
N ASN A 280 13.68 12.52 23.69
CA ASN A 280 12.69 12.54 22.61
C ASN A 280 13.26 13.18 21.33
N ARG A 281 14.18 14.13 21.44
CA ARG A 281 14.90 14.71 20.27
C ARG A 281 15.94 13.74 19.71
N GLU A 282 16.69 13.06 20.56
CA GLU A 282 17.63 12.01 20.13
C GLU A 282 16.88 10.88 19.44
N ALA A 283 15.78 10.39 20.01
CA ALA A 283 14.91 9.40 19.38
C ALA A 283 14.35 9.88 18.03
N ALA A 284 13.97 11.16 17.92
CA ALA A 284 13.50 11.73 16.66
C ALA A 284 14.60 11.76 15.59
N ALA A 285 15.86 12.03 15.97
CA ALA A 285 17.00 12.01 15.04
C ALA A 285 17.33 10.58 14.57
N GLU A 286 17.29 9.62 15.47
CA GLU A 286 17.53 8.20 15.17
C GLU A 286 16.48 7.66 14.19
N VAL A 287 15.19 7.85 14.49
CA VAL A 287 14.11 7.37 13.61
C VAL A 287 14.07 8.13 12.28
N ALA A 288 14.46 9.41 12.24
CA ALA A 288 14.57 10.16 10.99
C ALA A 288 15.58 9.54 10.04
N ALA A 289 16.73 9.10 10.55
CA ALA A 289 17.77 8.42 9.75
C ALA A 289 17.27 7.12 9.10
N ILE A 290 16.35 6.44 9.78
CA ILE A 290 15.74 5.19 9.33
C ILE A 290 14.61 5.45 8.34
N TRP A 291 13.68 6.35 8.71
CA TRP A 291 12.45 6.57 7.96
C TRP A 291 12.63 7.42 6.71
N ALA A 292 13.63 8.32 6.69
CA ALA A 292 14.03 9.03 5.47
C ALA A 292 14.92 8.16 4.56
N SER A 293 14.55 6.89 4.40
CA SER A 293 15.26 5.94 3.56
C SER A 293 15.34 6.39 2.09
N GLU A 294 16.36 5.93 1.35
CA GLU A 294 16.51 6.25 -0.07
C GLU A 294 15.26 5.91 -0.88
N GLN A 295 14.58 4.82 -0.53
CA GLN A 295 13.34 4.41 -1.20
C GLN A 295 12.20 5.38 -0.97
N ARG A 296 12.00 5.85 0.28
CA ARG A 296 10.96 6.85 0.57
C ARG A 296 11.28 8.18 -0.09
N LEU A 297 12.54 8.56 -0.14
CA LEU A 297 12.97 9.74 -0.88
C LEU A 297 12.73 9.60 -2.39
N ALA A 298 12.98 8.42 -2.96
CA ALA A 298 12.65 8.14 -4.36
C ALA A 298 11.13 8.21 -4.63
N GLN A 299 10.29 7.71 -3.71
CA GLN A 299 8.83 7.87 -3.79
C GLN A 299 8.40 9.34 -3.75
N GLY A 300 9.13 10.19 -3.01
CA GLY A 300 8.92 11.64 -3.05
C GLY A 300 9.18 12.25 -4.43
N LEU A 301 10.17 11.77 -5.19
CA LEU A 301 10.38 12.17 -6.58
C LEU A 301 9.29 11.63 -7.51
N GLU A 302 8.74 10.45 -7.25
CA GLU A 302 7.59 9.92 -7.98
C GLU A 302 6.36 10.82 -7.79
N TYR A 303 6.08 11.20 -6.53
CA TYR A 303 5.03 12.17 -6.23
C TYR A 303 5.20 13.46 -7.03
N MET A 304 6.40 14.03 -7.07
CA MET A 304 6.67 15.25 -7.83
C MET A 304 6.39 15.05 -9.33
N ARG A 305 6.86 13.94 -9.91
CA ARG A 305 6.65 13.61 -11.32
C ARG A 305 5.16 13.52 -11.67
N GLU A 306 4.38 12.80 -10.84
CA GLU A 306 2.94 12.64 -11.02
C GLU A 306 2.18 13.97 -10.95
N HIS A 307 2.62 14.88 -10.07
CA HIS A 307 2.03 16.21 -9.93
C HIS A 307 2.59 17.26 -10.90
N GLY A 308 3.48 16.87 -11.81
CA GLY A 308 4.10 17.79 -12.75
C GLY A 308 5.00 18.83 -12.08
N ILE A 309 5.51 18.52 -10.89
CA ILE A 309 6.43 19.39 -10.15
C ILE A 309 7.84 19.14 -10.66
N GLN A 310 8.46 20.18 -11.25
CA GLN A 310 9.82 20.07 -11.77
C GLN A 310 10.83 19.85 -10.63
N ARG A 311 11.82 19.01 -10.90
CA ARG A 311 12.90 18.69 -9.96
C ARG A 311 13.97 19.80 -9.96
N THR A 312 13.57 20.98 -9.49
CA THR A 312 14.38 22.19 -9.35
C THR A 312 14.39 22.63 -7.89
N MET A 313 15.16 23.69 -7.56
CA MET A 313 15.15 24.26 -6.19
C MET A 313 13.76 24.69 -5.72
N LYS A 314 12.85 25.08 -6.64
CA LYS A 314 11.45 25.42 -6.30
C LYS A 314 10.64 24.16 -5.91
N GLY A 315 11.01 23.00 -6.41
CA GLY A 315 10.39 21.72 -6.08
C GLY A 315 10.80 21.14 -4.72
N LEU A 316 11.83 21.70 -4.06
CA LEU A 316 12.32 21.18 -2.78
C LEU A 316 11.25 21.22 -1.68
N THR A 317 10.49 22.30 -1.57
CA THR A 317 9.46 22.45 -0.53
C THR A 317 8.34 21.43 -0.65
N PRO A 318 7.69 21.22 -1.81
CA PRO A 318 6.69 20.17 -1.97
C PRO A 318 7.27 18.77 -1.77
N PHE A 319 8.51 18.51 -2.19
CA PHE A 319 9.20 17.26 -1.94
C PHE A 319 9.33 16.96 -0.44
N LEU A 320 9.90 17.90 0.33
CA LEU A 320 10.06 17.74 1.78
C LEU A 320 8.72 17.58 2.50
N LYS A 321 7.72 18.37 2.10
CA LYS A 321 6.37 18.28 2.67
C LYS A 321 5.75 16.89 2.45
N TRP A 322 5.94 16.32 1.27
CA TRP A 322 5.45 14.98 0.98
C TRP A 322 6.18 13.91 1.82
N VAL A 323 7.52 13.91 1.84
CA VAL A 323 8.32 12.94 2.61
C VAL A 323 7.96 12.96 4.09
N GLN A 324 7.89 14.16 4.68
CA GLN A 324 7.51 14.33 6.08
C GLN A 324 6.08 13.88 6.35
N GLY A 325 5.15 14.19 5.46
CA GLY A 325 3.75 13.78 5.58
C GLY A 325 3.58 12.27 5.48
N ASP A 326 4.30 11.63 4.58
CA ASP A 326 4.26 10.18 4.40
C ASP A 326 4.79 9.44 5.65
N ILE A 327 5.91 9.91 6.22
CA ILE A 327 6.46 9.41 7.48
C ILE A 327 5.42 9.51 8.61
N LEU A 328 4.83 10.70 8.80
CA LEU A 328 3.89 10.92 9.89
C LEU A 328 2.62 10.08 9.79
N VAL A 329 2.23 9.68 8.59
CA VAL A 329 1.06 8.82 8.38
C VAL A 329 1.41 7.35 8.54
N GLU A 330 2.52 6.89 7.95
CA GLU A 330 2.91 5.48 8.02
C GLU A 330 3.43 5.05 9.40
N GLU A 331 4.10 5.96 10.11
CA GLU A 331 4.75 5.65 11.39
C GLU A 331 3.99 6.25 12.60
N LYS A 332 2.73 6.62 12.39
CA LYS A 332 1.94 7.32 13.42
C LYS A 332 1.82 6.52 14.72
N GLY A 333 1.69 5.17 14.64
CA GLY A 333 1.59 4.31 15.81
C GLY A 333 2.87 4.35 16.64
N TYR A 334 4.03 4.20 16.00
CA TYR A 334 5.33 4.31 16.66
C TYR A 334 5.57 5.69 17.28
N ILE A 335 5.24 6.75 16.53
CA ILE A 335 5.37 8.14 16.99
C ILE A 335 4.56 8.36 18.28
N ALA A 336 3.34 7.85 18.35
CA ALA A 336 2.47 7.98 19.52
C ALA A 336 2.97 7.15 20.70
N GLU A 337 3.35 5.88 20.49
CA GLU A 337 3.83 4.99 21.56
C GLU A 337 5.12 5.46 22.20
N HIS A 338 6.04 6.01 21.39
CA HIS A 338 7.36 6.44 21.88
C HIS A 338 7.46 7.95 22.09
N GLU A 339 6.33 8.67 22.03
CA GLU A 339 6.26 10.12 22.24
C GLU A 339 7.31 10.91 21.43
N VAL A 340 7.55 10.49 20.16
CA VAL A 340 8.56 11.11 19.29
C VAL A 340 8.22 12.58 19.06
N ASP A 341 9.20 13.48 19.29
CA ASP A 341 9.03 14.90 19.06
C ASP A 341 8.85 15.22 17.55
N VAL A 342 7.61 15.41 17.10
CA VAL A 342 7.27 15.63 15.69
C VAL A 342 7.96 16.86 15.08
N PRO A 343 8.06 18.03 15.76
CA PRO A 343 8.84 19.16 15.28
C PRO A 343 10.29 18.80 14.98
N THR A 344 10.98 18.14 15.92
CA THR A 344 12.36 17.67 15.74
C THR A 344 12.46 16.64 14.62
N LEU A 345 11.55 15.65 14.58
CA LEU A 345 11.50 14.66 13.51
C LEU A 345 11.45 15.31 12.11
N ARG A 346 10.61 16.33 11.93
CA ARG A 346 10.53 17.06 10.66
C ARG A 346 11.84 17.74 10.29
N ILE A 347 12.53 18.32 11.26
CA ILE A 347 13.84 18.98 11.06
C ILE A 347 14.89 17.95 10.65
N GLU A 348 14.97 16.82 11.36
CA GLU A 348 15.97 15.78 11.09
C GLU A 348 15.71 15.09 9.73
N VAL A 349 14.45 14.80 9.40
CA VAL A 349 14.08 14.32 8.06
C VAL A 349 14.51 15.31 6.98
N ALA A 350 14.33 16.62 7.19
CA ALA A 350 14.74 17.62 6.22
C ALA A 350 16.27 17.70 6.07
N LYS A 351 17.03 17.49 7.14
CA LYS A 351 18.52 17.43 7.09
C LYS A 351 19.03 16.33 6.17
N ILE A 352 18.32 15.18 6.14
CA ILE A 352 18.65 14.04 5.30
C ILE A 352 18.13 14.21 3.89
N ALA A 353 16.87 14.57 3.76
CA ALA A 353 16.17 14.62 2.48
C ALA A 353 16.63 15.78 1.57
N LYS A 354 16.99 16.92 2.14
CA LYS A 354 17.43 18.09 1.36
C LYS A 354 18.73 17.86 0.60
N PRO A 355 19.85 17.41 1.20
CA PRO A 355 21.07 17.12 0.45
C PRO A 355 20.83 16.06 -0.63
N TRP A 356 20.12 14.98 -0.28
CA TRP A 356 19.79 13.92 -1.21
C TRP A 356 19.02 14.42 -2.44
N TYR A 357 18.06 15.34 -2.24
CA TYR A 357 17.31 15.98 -3.31
C TYR A 357 18.18 16.87 -4.18
N VAL A 358 19.04 17.71 -3.55
CA VAL A 358 19.90 18.67 -4.25
C VAL A 358 20.90 17.97 -5.17
N GLU A 359 21.47 16.83 -4.74
CA GLU A 359 22.35 16.01 -5.58
C GLU A 359 21.67 15.49 -6.86
N ARG A 360 20.36 15.42 -6.86
CA ARG A 360 19.54 14.87 -7.94
C ARG A 360 18.73 15.91 -8.70
N LEU A 361 19.07 17.20 -8.58
CA LEU A 361 18.44 18.27 -9.37
C LEU A 361 18.65 18.04 -10.87
N GLU A 362 17.62 18.37 -11.64
CA GLU A 362 17.75 18.46 -13.09
C GLU A 362 18.60 19.70 -13.42
N ARG A 363 19.64 19.50 -14.21
CA ARG A 363 20.55 20.56 -14.68
C ARG A 363 20.01 21.22 -15.94
#